data_d20fdcdd72131e0bd98769d9fdcd52c9
#
_entry.id   d20fdcdd72131e0bd98769d9fdcd52c9
#
_cell.length_a   1.000
_cell.length_b   1.000
_cell.length_c   1.000
_cell.angle_alpha   90.00
_cell.angle_beta   90.00
_cell.angle_gamma   90.00
#
_symmetry.space_group_name_H-M   'P 1'
#
loop_
_entity.id
_entity.type
_entity.pdbx_description
1 polymer ?
#
loop_
_entity_poly.entity_id
_entity_poly.type
_entity_poly.pdbx_seq_one_letter_code
_entity_poly.pdbx_strand_id
1 'polypeptide(L)'
;ILQKNTDTKVLIFDDTVEIKRGQSIEGCCKNLWSSKEKRVVNGVNIVSLNYSDSYTDMMLDFSINYNKNKITDVMNNYFHHNSNANKRRVEGYNGKNILALDMLQRVLKLGIYADYLLVDSWYAKPDFINTVQTNGLNVIARIANNPRIWQFVGKHNTLESLYTQAKKQKTSKFGNYNTIKYTYISTITTHKTLGRIK
;
A
#
# COMPACT_ATOMS: atom_id res chain seq x y z
N ILE A 1 -13.89 19.47 -6.30
CA ILE A 1 -15.03 18.96 -5.51
C ILE A 1 -14.51 18.16 -4.32
N LEU A 2 -13.56 17.22 -4.51
CA LEU A 2 -13.03 16.35 -3.44
C LEU A 2 -12.33 17.09 -2.29
N GLN A 3 -11.90 18.34 -2.47
CA GLN A 3 -11.07 19.04 -1.49
C GLN A 3 -11.79 20.16 -0.72
N LYS A 4 -13.09 20.28 -0.87
CA LYS A 4 -13.86 21.30 -0.11
C LYS A 4 -14.17 20.91 1.33
N ASN A 5 -13.85 19.68 1.72
CA ASN A 5 -14.16 19.14 3.03
C ASN A 5 -12.99 19.38 4.00
N THR A 6 -13.29 19.73 5.23
CA THR A 6 -12.34 19.89 6.34
C THR A 6 -11.99 18.57 7.03
N ASP A 7 -12.67 17.48 6.68
CA ASP A 7 -12.44 16.16 7.26
C ASP A 7 -11.12 15.53 6.79
N THR A 8 -10.65 14.58 7.56
CA THR A 8 -9.42 13.83 7.26
C THR A 8 -9.53 13.13 5.92
N LYS A 9 -8.59 13.37 5.04
CA LYS A 9 -8.49 12.80 3.70
C LYS A 9 -7.43 11.73 3.68
N VAL A 10 -7.75 10.61 3.06
CA VAL A 10 -6.89 9.44 3.06
C VAL A 10 -6.73 8.89 1.65
N LEU A 11 -5.50 8.63 1.26
CA LEU A 11 -5.19 7.77 0.12
C LEU A 11 -4.93 6.35 0.62
N ILE A 12 -5.34 5.34 -0.13
CA ILE A 12 -5.25 3.94 0.27
C ILE A 12 -4.67 3.15 -0.89
N PHE A 13 -3.51 2.51 -0.67
CA PHE A 13 -3.00 1.49 -1.56
C PHE A 13 -3.44 0.11 -1.11
N ASP A 14 -4.02 -0.62 -2.05
CA ASP A 14 -4.35 -2.02 -1.87
C ASP A 14 -4.15 -2.80 -3.16
N ASP A 15 -4.00 -4.11 -3.05
CA ASP A 15 -3.96 -4.98 -4.21
C ASP A 15 -4.90 -6.19 -4.05
N THR A 16 -5.50 -6.57 -5.16
CA THR A 16 -6.40 -7.71 -5.22
C THR A 16 -6.06 -8.64 -6.37
N VAL A 17 -6.39 -9.90 -6.20
CA VAL A 17 -6.27 -10.91 -7.27
C VAL A 17 -7.65 -11.23 -7.79
N GLU A 18 -7.90 -10.84 -9.03
CA GLU A 18 -9.10 -11.25 -9.76
C GLU A 18 -8.86 -12.58 -10.45
N ILE A 19 -9.58 -13.61 -10.02
CA ILE A 19 -9.41 -14.99 -10.50
C ILE A 19 -9.89 -15.10 -11.94
N LYS A 20 -9.04 -15.63 -12.79
CA LYS A 20 -9.37 -15.89 -14.20
C LYS A 20 -9.09 -17.34 -14.56
N ARG A 21 -9.99 -17.89 -15.38
CA ARG A 21 -9.87 -19.23 -15.96
C ARG A 21 -9.69 -19.07 -17.46
N GLY A 22 -8.47 -19.23 -17.93
CA GLY A 22 -8.15 -19.10 -19.36
C GLY A 22 -6.68 -18.84 -19.56
N GLN A 23 -6.12 -19.34 -20.66
CA GLN A 23 -4.70 -19.19 -20.96
C GLN A 23 -4.41 -17.94 -21.82
N SER A 24 -5.42 -17.40 -22.49
CA SER A 24 -5.29 -16.28 -23.42
C SER A 24 -5.79 -14.96 -22.85
N ILE A 25 -5.83 -14.80 -21.51
CA ILE A 25 -6.24 -13.58 -20.86
C ILE A 25 -5.00 -12.72 -20.60
N GLU A 26 -4.98 -11.54 -21.21
CA GLU A 26 -3.88 -10.60 -21.03
C GLU A 26 -3.67 -10.26 -19.55
N GLY A 27 -2.40 -10.29 -19.12
CA GLY A 27 -2.03 -10.00 -17.75
C GLY A 27 -2.35 -11.10 -16.74
N CYS A 28 -2.88 -12.23 -17.17
CA CYS A 28 -3.11 -13.34 -16.29
C CYS A 28 -1.78 -13.97 -15.86
N CYS A 29 -1.60 -14.12 -14.55
CA CYS A 29 -0.43 -14.74 -13.95
C CYS A 29 -0.82 -16.05 -13.27
N LYS A 30 0.09 -17.02 -13.31
CA LYS A 30 -0.03 -18.29 -12.59
C LYS A 30 0.41 -18.14 -11.13
N ASN A 31 -0.12 -18.99 -10.28
CA ASN A 31 0.35 -19.17 -8.91
C ASN A 31 0.38 -17.87 -8.08
N LEU A 32 -0.66 -17.05 -8.17
CA LEU A 32 -0.88 -15.91 -7.31
C LEU A 32 -1.55 -16.35 -6.00
N TRP A 33 -1.10 -15.79 -4.88
CA TRP A 33 -1.80 -15.99 -3.61
C TRP A 33 -3.05 -15.11 -3.54
N SER A 34 -4.20 -15.72 -3.35
CA SER A 34 -5.46 -15.01 -3.10
C SER A 34 -5.78 -15.03 -1.61
N SER A 35 -5.76 -13.86 -0.98
CA SER A 35 -6.14 -13.71 0.44
C SER A 35 -7.61 -14.04 0.68
N LYS A 36 -8.47 -13.76 -0.31
CA LYS A 36 -9.90 -14.07 -0.27
C LYS A 36 -10.15 -15.57 -0.27
N GLU A 37 -9.50 -16.28 -1.20
CA GLU A 37 -9.67 -17.74 -1.37
C GLU A 37 -8.77 -18.56 -0.44
N LYS A 38 -7.81 -17.92 0.23
CA LYS A 38 -6.78 -18.57 1.06
C LYS A 38 -6.04 -19.71 0.35
N ARG A 39 -5.81 -19.55 -0.95
CA ARG A 39 -5.11 -20.52 -1.80
C ARG A 39 -4.41 -19.84 -2.96
N VAL A 40 -3.59 -20.61 -3.63
CA VAL A 40 -2.93 -20.20 -4.87
C VAL A 40 -3.92 -20.33 -6.03
N VAL A 41 -3.99 -19.29 -6.87
CA VAL A 41 -4.91 -19.17 -8.00
C VAL A 41 -4.20 -18.62 -9.24
N ASN A 42 -4.82 -18.78 -10.39
CA ASN A 42 -4.45 -18.03 -11.60
C ASN A 42 -5.37 -16.82 -11.71
N GLY A 43 -4.82 -15.69 -12.12
CA GLY A 43 -5.61 -14.46 -12.20
C GLY A 43 -4.79 -13.24 -12.57
N VAL A 44 -5.44 -12.10 -12.47
CA VAL A 44 -4.85 -10.79 -12.69
C VAL A 44 -4.64 -10.12 -11.33
N ASN A 45 -3.43 -9.65 -11.05
CA ASN A 45 -3.16 -8.88 -9.86
C ASN A 45 -3.35 -7.39 -10.17
N ILE A 46 -4.30 -6.77 -9.49
CA ILE A 46 -4.66 -5.36 -9.66
C ILE A 46 -4.17 -4.60 -8.44
N VAL A 47 -3.33 -3.61 -8.65
CA VAL A 47 -2.92 -2.63 -7.62
C VAL A 47 -3.78 -1.39 -7.82
N SER A 48 -4.38 -0.88 -6.76
CA SER A 48 -5.25 0.29 -6.80
C SER A 48 -4.81 1.37 -5.83
N LEU A 49 -5.03 2.62 -6.23
CA LEU A 49 -4.96 3.80 -5.39
C LEU A 49 -6.35 4.38 -5.24
N ASN A 50 -6.84 4.38 -4.03
CA ASN A 50 -8.18 4.84 -3.68
C ASN A 50 -8.08 6.10 -2.83
N TYR A 51 -9.13 6.93 -2.89
CA TYR A 51 -9.34 8.11 -2.05
C TYR A 51 -10.53 7.85 -1.14
N SER A 52 -10.41 8.25 0.10
CA SER A 52 -11.51 8.23 1.06
C SER A 52 -11.50 9.49 1.92
N ASP A 53 -12.68 10.04 2.15
CA ASP A 53 -12.98 11.01 3.19
C ASP A 53 -14.31 10.63 3.84
N SER A 54 -14.87 11.48 4.71
CA SER A 54 -16.13 11.14 5.40
C SER A 54 -17.33 10.99 4.47
N TYR A 55 -17.24 11.36 3.18
CA TYR A 55 -18.36 11.44 2.25
C TYR A 55 -18.12 10.71 0.92
N THR A 56 -16.85 10.52 0.58
CA THR A 56 -16.47 10.03 -0.75
C THR A 56 -15.50 8.88 -0.61
N ASP A 57 -15.82 7.77 -1.26
CA ASP A 57 -14.91 6.65 -1.48
C ASP A 57 -14.81 6.41 -2.98
N MET A 58 -13.62 6.54 -3.56
CA MET A 58 -13.44 6.33 -4.99
C MET A 58 -12.05 5.83 -5.36
N MET A 59 -11.98 5.01 -6.39
CA MET A 59 -10.73 4.63 -7.02
C MET A 59 -10.23 5.78 -7.90
N LEU A 60 -9.01 6.23 -7.67
CA LEU A 60 -8.36 7.29 -8.44
C LEU A 60 -7.52 6.74 -9.58
N ASP A 61 -6.84 5.64 -9.34
CA ASP A 61 -5.94 5.02 -10.30
C ASP A 61 -5.79 3.52 -10.02
N PHE A 62 -5.43 2.75 -11.04
CA PHE A 62 -5.10 1.34 -10.88
C PHE A 62 -4.07 0.91 -11.93
N SER A 63 -3.35 -0.16 -11.65
CA SER A 63 -2.44 -0.80 -12.58
C SER A 63 -2.52 -2.33 -12.45
N ILE A 64 -2.33 -3.03 -13.55
CA ILE A 64 -2.18 -4.48 -13.54
C ILE A 64 -0.71 -4.80 -13.28
N ASN A 65 -0.42 -5.52 -12.22
CA ASN A 65 0.94 -5.96 -11.92
C ASN A 65 1.24 -7.31 -12.57
N TYR A 66 2.16 -7.29 -13.52
CA TYR A 66 2.60 -8.49 -14.21
C TYR A 66 3.81 -9.11 -13.50
N ASN A 67 3.66 -10.33 -13.03
CA ASN A 67 4.83 -11.10 -12.58
C ASN A 67 5.49 -11.73 -13.79
N LYS A 68 6.65 -11.23 -14.19
CA LYS A 68 7.41 -11.70 -15.38
C LYS A 68 7.60 -13.21 -15.43
N ASN A 69 7.75 -13.85 -14.26
CA ASN A 69 7.99 -15.29 -14.16
C ASN A 69 6.70 -16.12 -14.12
N LYS A 70 5.54 -15.47 -14.05
CA LYS A 70 4.25 -16.13 -13.84
C LYS A 70 3.20 -15.77 -14.90
N ILE A 71 3.54 -14.86 -15.80
CA ILE A 71 2.62 -14.45 -16.87
C ILE A 71 2.40 -15.59 -17.86
N THR A 72 1.17 -15.77 -18.27
CA THR A 72 0.76 -16.87 -19.16
C THR A 72 0.68 -16.48 -20.62
N ASP A 73 0.59 -15.18 -20.89
CA ASP A 73 0.41 -14.64 -22.23
C ASP A 73 1.62 -13.81 -22.64
N VAL A 74 2.03 -13.99 -23.88
CA VAL A 74 3.03 -13.13 -24.51
C VAL A 74 2.31 -11.89 -24.95
N MET A 75 2.66 -10.75 -24.38
CA MET A 75 2.10 -9.48 -24.78
C MET A 75 2.46 -9.21 -26.24
N ASN A 76 1.48 -9.37 -27.11
CA ASN A 76 1.64 -9.08 -28.52
C ASN A 76 1.84 -7.59 -28.71
N ASN A 77 2.85 -7.20 -29.49
CA ASN A 77 3.24 -5.81 -29.78
C ASN A 77 2.23 -5.09 -30.71
N TYR A 78 0.92 -5.33 -30.56
CA TYR A 78 -0.12 -4.73 -31.39
C TYR A 78 -0.39 -3.26 -31.12
N PHE A 79 0.22 -2.69 -30.08
CA PHE A 79 -0.05 -1.31 -29.69
C PHE A 79 1.12 -0.40 -30.04
N HIS A 80 0.79 0.78 -30.58
CA HIS A 80 1.78 1.81 -30.84
C HIS A 80 2.53 2.16 -29.56
N HIS A 81 3.87 2.27 -29.62
CA HIS A 81 4.74 2.49 -28.46
C HIS A 81 4.30 3.66 -27.57
N ASN A 82 3.78 4.73 -28.15
CA ASN A 82 3.35 5.92 -27.42
C ASN A 82 1.89 5.89 -26.95
N SER A 83 1.15 4.81 -27.24
CA SER A 83 -0.23 4.70 -26.76
C SER A 83 -0.30 4.56 -25.25
N ASN A 84 -1.34 5.10 -24.63
CA ASN A 84 -1.56 4.96 -23.20
C ASN A 84 -1.70 3.50 -22.79
N ALA A 85 -2.31 2.67 -23.64
CA ALA A 85 -2.43 1.22 -23.39
C ALA A 85 -1.05 0.57 -23.30
N ASN A 86 -0.11 0.89 -24.20
CA ASN A 86 1.24 0.34 -24.13
C ASN A 86 2.01 0.84 -22.91
N LYS A 87 1.91 2.13 -22.57
CA LYS A 87 2.53 2.69 -21.36
C LYS A 87 2.06 1.96 -20.10
N ARG A 88 0.77 1.67 -19.98
CA ARG A 88 0.20 0.92 -18.85
C ARG A 88 0.68 -0.53 -18.80
N ARG A 89 0.87 -1.17 -19.95
CA ARG A 89 1.44 -2.51 -20.02
C ARG A 89 2.89 -2.54 -19.53
N VAL A 90 3.71 -1.63 -20.05
CA VAL A 90 5.11 -1.51 -19.64
C VAL A 90 5.24 -1.23 -18.14
N GLU A 91 4.43 -0.32 -17.63
CA GLU A 91 4.34 0.01 -16.20
C GLU A 91 4.06 -1.25 -15.36
N GLY A 92 3.14 -2.09 -15.80
CA GLY A 92 2.73 -3.30 -15.10
C GLY A 92 3.85 -4.32 -14.81
N TYR A 93 4.98 -4.22 -15.51
CA TYR A 93 6.17 -5.05 -15.22
C TYR A 93 7.03 -4.51 -14.07
N ASN A 94 6.74 -3.33 -13.58
CA ASN A 94 7.42 -2.78 -12.42
C ASN A 94 6.97 -3.52 -11.14
N GLY A 95 7.83 -3.49 -10.11
CA GLY A 95 7.43 -4.00 -8.80
C GLY A 95 6.30 -3.16 -8.19
N LYS A 96 5.44 -3.77 -7.39
CA LYS A 96 4.27 -3.11 -6.78
C LYS A 96 4.59 -1.77 -6.10
N ASN A 97 5.73 -1.66 -5.41
CA ASN A 97 6.12 -0.41 -4.76
C ASN A 97 6.40 0.71 -5.75
N ILE A 98 6.99 0.39 -6.91
CA ILE A 98 7.23 1.36 -7.99
C ILE A 98 5.90 1.79 -8.60
N LEU A 99 5.03 0.82 -8.91
CA LEU A 99 3.68 1.10 -9.40
C LEU A 99 2.91 2.03 -8.46
N ALA A 100 2.97 1.74 -7.16
CA ALA A 100 2.30 2.55 -6.14
C ALA A 100 2.83 4.00 -6.13
N LEU A 101 4.14 4.20 -6.22
CA LEU A 101 4.75 5.53 -6.27
C LEU A 101 4.41 6.27 -7.56
N ASP A 102 4.40 5.58 -8.71
CA ASP A 102 4.02 6.16 -10.00
C ASP A 102 2.55 6.63 -9.99
N MET A 103 1.64 5.81 -9.44
CA MET A 103 0.23 6.18 -9.25
C MET A 103 0.09 7.38 -8.30
N LEU A 104 0.81 7.37 -7.18
CA LEU A 104 0.79 8.48 -6.22
C LEU A 104 1.23 9.79 -6.90
N GLN A 105 2.32 9.77 -7.65
CA GLN A 105 2.80 10.94 -8.36
C GLN A 105 1.78 11.47 -9.39
N ARG A 106 1.09 10.59 -10.10
CA ARG A 106 0.04 10.99 -11.05
C ARG A 106 -1.11 11.71 -10.35
N VAL A 107 -1.56 11.17 -9.23
CA VAL A 107 -2.65 11.73 -8.43
C VAL A 107 -2.26 13.09 -7.84
N LEU A 108 -1.06 13.21 -7.29
CA LEU A 108 -0.55 14.48 -6.76
C LEU A 108 -0.39 15.54 -7.86
N LYS A 109 0.05 15.17 -9.06
CA LYS A 109 0.12 16.09 -10.23
C LYS A 109 -1.26 16.61 -10.67
N LEU A 110 -2.32 15.87 -10.39
CA LEU A 110 -3.71 16.32 -10.62
C LEU A 110 -4.22 17.24 -9.51
N GLY A 111 -3.38 17.56 -8.51
CA GLY A 111 -3.76 18.42 -7.40
C GLY A 111 -4.65 17.73 -6.35
N ILE A 112 -4.67 16.40 -6.31
CA ILE A 112 -5.41 15.64 -5.31
C ILE A 112 -4.45 15.33 -4.16
N TYR A 113 -4.70 15.92 -3.00
CA TYR A 113 -3.89 15.77 -1.80
C TYR A 113 -4.69 15.09 -0.68
N ALA A 114 -3.98 14.45 0.23
CA ALA A 114 -4.53 13.81 1.42
C ALA A 114 -3.63 14.04 2.62
N ASP A 115 -4.17 13.83 3.82
CA ASP A 115 -3.42 13.94 5.07
C ASP A 115 -2.56 12.71 5.32
N TYR A 116 -3.07 11.55 4.89
CA TYR A 116 -2.46 10.25 5.12
C TYR A 116 -2.48 9.37 3.88
N LEU A 117 -1.47 8.51 3.78
CA LEU A 117 -1.46 7.33 2.93
C LEU A 117 -1.55 6.08 3.81
N LEU A 118 -2.58 5.25 3.60
CA LEU A 118 -2.75 3.96 4.24
C LEU A 118 -2.17 2.87 3.35
N VAL A 119 -1.37 1.98 3.96
CA VAL A 119 -0.78 0.85 3.25
C VAL A 119 -0.76 -0.40 4.13
N ASP A 120 -0.83 -1.56 3.48
CA ASP A 120 -0.60 -2.83 4.15
C ASP A 120 0.90 -3.11 4.36
N SER A 121 1.20 -4.26 4.96
CA SER A 121 2.58 -4.64 5.29
C SER A 121 3.46 -4.92 4.07
N TRP A 122 2.89 -5.15 2.90
CA TRP A 122 3.67 -5.36 1.67
C TRP A 122 4.38 -4.08 1.22
N TYR A 123 3.69 -2.94 1.32
CA TYR A 123 4.22 -1.62 0.95
C TYR A 123 5.02 -0.96 2.08
N ALA A 124 4.87 -1.44 3.31
CA ALA A 124 5.47 -0.85 4.51
C ALA A 124 6.98 -1.12 4.58
N LYS A 125 7.73 -0.59 3.61
CA LYS A 125 9.20 -0.60 3.60
C LYS A 125 9.72 0.79 3.90
N PRO A 126 10.83 0.93 4.67
CA PRO A 126 11.35 2.25 5.05
C PRO A 126 11.59 3.17 3.85
N ASP A 127 12.17 2.68 2.75
CA ASP A 127 12.43 3.50 1.56
C ASP A 127 11.14 3.99 0.90
N PHE A 128 10.12 3.13 0.82
CA PHE A 128 8.80 3.50 0.31
C PHE A 128 8.17 4.59 1.18
N ILE A 129 8.16 4.39 2.51
CA ILE A 129 7.60 5.34 3.47
C ILE A 129 8.33 6.69 3.37
N ASN A 130 9.66 6.67 3.32
CA ASN A 130 10.46 7.90 3.19
C ASN A 130 10.13 8.65 1.90
N THR A 131 9.99 7.95 0.78
CA THR A 131 9.59 8.55 -0.50
C THR A 131 8.20 9.18 -0.43
N VAL A 132 7.24 8.54 0.23
CA VAL A 132 5.90 9.08 0.42
C VAL A 132 5.94 10.34 1.30
N GLN A 133 6.72 10.32 2.39
CA GLN A 133 6.86 11.46 3.30
C GLN A 133 7.53 12.66 2.62
N THR A 134 8.51 12.45 1.74
CA THR A 134 9.12 13.54 0.95
C THR A 134 8.14 14.19 -0.02
N ASN A 135 7.05 13.50 -0.37
CA ASN A 135 5.93 14.06 -1.14
C ASN A 135 4.86 14.74 -0.26
N GLY A 136 5.12 14.93 1.04
CA GLY A 136 4.26 15.69 1.95
C GLY A 136 3.11 14.89 2.58
N LEU A 137 3.10 13.55 2.46
CA LEU A 137 2.05 12.71 3.07
C LEU A 137 2.56 11.98 4.31
N ASN A 138 1.72 11.92 5.34
CA ASN A 138 1.95 11.01 6.46
C ASN A 138 1.56 9.58 6.07
N VAL A 139 2.28 8.59 6.59
CA VAL A 139 2.00 7.18 6.29
C VAL A 139 1.45 6.48 7.52
N ILE A 140 0.34 5.78 7.34
CA ILE A 140 -0.20 4.82 8.30
C ILE A 140 -0.04 3.44 7.68
N ALA A 141 0.80 2.61 8.29
CA ALA A 141 1.15 1.31 7.74
C ALA A 141 0.98 0.20 8.76
N ARG A 142 0.45 -0.93 8.31
CA ARG A 142 0.63 -2.17 9.02
C ARG A 142 2.04 -2.68 8.74
N ILE A 143 2.82 -2.96 9.77
CA ILE A 143 4.18 -3.47 9.61
C ILE A 143 4.26 -4.96 9.96
N ALA A 144 5.03 -5.70 9.17
CA ALA A 144 5.35 -7.09 9.48
C ALA A 144 6.41 -7.14 10.61
N ASN A 145 6.33 -8.11 11.49
CA ASN A 145 7.36 -8.33 12.52
C ASN A 145 8.63 -8.90 11.87
N ASN A 146 9.42 -8.01 11.26
CA ASN A 146 10.68 -8.36 10.61
C ASN A 146 11.81 -7.49 11.17
N PRO A 147 12.65 -8.02 12.07
CA PRO A 147 13.72 -7.25 12.71
C PRO A 147 14.85 -6.84 11.76
N ARG A 148 14.93 -7.40 10.55
CA ARG A 148 15.89 -6.96 9.53
C ARG A 148 15.46 -5.65 8.85
N ILE A 149 14.15 -5.42 8.78
CA ILE A 149 13.56 -4.22 8.16
C ILE A 149 13.31 -3.15 9.22
N TRP A 150 12.70 -3.56 10.35
CA TRP A 150 12.28 -2.64 11.40
C TRP A 150 13.30 -2.59 12.52
N GLN A 151 14.28 -1.71 12.38
CA GLN A 151 15.37 -1.49 13.33
C GLN A 151 15.21 -0.16 14.04
N PHE A 152 15.06 -0.22 15.35
CA PHE A 152 14.87 0.97 16.19
C PHE A 152 16.15 1.33 16.93
N VAL A 153 16.29 2.61 17.24
CA VAL A 153 17.43 3.14 17.98
C VAL A 153 17.15 3.03 19.50
N GLY A 154 18.16 2.61 20.25
CA GLY A 154 18.11 2.53 21.70
C GLY A 154 17.97 1.11 22.26
N LYS A 155 17.66 1.03 23.57
CA LYS A 155 17.60 -0.23 24.33
C LYS A 155 16.50 -1.19 23.83
N HIS A 156 15.40 -0.63 23.35
CA HIS A 156 14.27 -1.39 22.82
C HIS A 156 14.29 -1.29 21.28
N ASN A 157 14.99 -2.22 20.65
CA ASN A 157 15.30 -2.21 19.22
C ASN A 157 14.45 -3.15 18.38
N THR A 158 13.48 -3.85 18.98
CA THR A 158 12.51 -4.70 18.29
C THR A 158 11.07 -4.26 18.56
N LEU A 159 10.14 -4.59 17.67
CA LEU A 159 8.71 -4.31 17.86
C LEU A 159 8.16 -4.89 19.16
N GLU A 160 8.56 -6.12 19.49
CA GLU A 160 8.12 -6.81 20.70
C GLU A 160 8.63 -6.11 21.96
N SER A 161 9.89 -5.69 21.97
CA SER A 161 10.47 -4.96 23.11
C SER A 161 9.83 -3.59 23.30
N LEU A 162 9.51 -2.88 22.20
CA LEU A 162 8.77 -1.62 22.21
C LEU A 162 7.35 -1.79 22.74
N TYR A 163 6.64 -2.83 22.28
CA TYR A 163 5.31 -3.15 22.76
C TYR A 163 5.30 -3.42 24.27
N THR A 164 6.24 -4.24 24.73
CA THR A 164 6.39 -4.59 26.15
C THR A 164 6.68 -3.34 27.00
N GLN A 165 7.54 -2.45 26.54
CA GLN A 165 7.82 -1.17 27.19
C GLN A 165 6.58 -0.28 27.26
N ALA A 166 5.90 -0.08 26.13
CA ALA A 166 4.71 0.73 26.06
C ALA A 166 3.59 0.22 26.97
N LYS A 167 3.43 -1.10 27.07
CA LYS A 167 2.48 -1.73 27.98
C LYS A 167 2.82 -1.46 29.46
N LYS A 168 4.10 -1.53 29.84
CA LYS A 168 4.57 -1.21 31.21
C LYS A 168 4.31 0.25 31.57
N GLN A 169 4.42 1.16 30.62
CA GLN A 169 4.18 2.59 30.84
C GLN A 169 2.68 2.96 30.90
N LYS A 170 1.77 1.98 30.87
CA LYS A 170 0.32 2.19 30.89
C LYS A 170 -0.16 3.18 29.81
N THR A 171 0.46 3.13 28.65
CA THR A 171 0.08 3.97 27.52
C THR A 171 -1.15 3.48 26.76
N SER A 172 -1.87 2.51 27.33
CA SER A 172 -3.11 1.99 26.76
C SER A 172 -4.19 3.05 26.73
N LYS A 173 -4.83 3.17 25.59
CA LYS A 173 -5.97 4.07 25.35
C LYS A 173 -7.16 3.25 24.88
N PHE A 174 -8.34 3.77 25.12
CA PHE A 174 -9.59 3.18 24.66
C PHE A 174 -10.12 3.96 23.47
N GLY A 175 -10.60 3.26 22.48
CA GLY A 175 -11.27 3.84 21.33
C GLY A 175 -12.60 3.13 21.08
N ASN A 176 -13.52 3.85 20.47
CA ASN A 176 -14.80 3.31 20.01
C ASN A 176 -14.90 3.57 18.51
N TYR A 177 -15.33 2.54 17.78
CA TYR A 177 -15.69 2.68 16.39
C TYR A 177 -17.04 1.98 16.20
N ASN A 178 -18.08 2.73 15.91
CA ASN A 178 -19.46 2.26 15.95
C ASN A 178 -19.78 1.60 17.32
N THR A 179 -20.12 0.32 17.32
CA THR A 179 -20.40 -0.48 18.52
C THR A 179 -19.18 -1.22 19.06
N ILE A 180 -18.06 -1.14 18.37
CA ILE A 180 -16.83 -1.90 18.72
C ILE A 180 -15.96 -1.06 19.66
N LYS A 181 -15.73 -1.60 20.85
CA LYS A 181 -14.74 -1.05 21.79
C LYS A 181 -13.39 -1.71 21.55
N TYR A 182 -12.34 -0.92 21.45
CA TYR A 182 -10.97 -1.42 21.27
C TYR A 182 -9.99 -0.72 22.20
N THR A 183 -8.92 -1.41 22.52
CA THR A 183 -7.80 -0.87 23.30
C THR A 183 -6.58 -0.79 22.40
N TYR A 184 -5.87 0.32 22.45
CA TYR A 184 -4.63 0.49 21.73
C TYR A 184 -3.53 1.08 22.60
N ILE A 185 -2.30 0.80 22.23
CA ILE A 185 -1.10 1.34 22.82
C ILE A 185 -0.42 2.23 21.80
N SER A 186 -0.04 3.43 22.21
CA SER A 186 0.66 4.39 21.36
C SER A 186 1.98 4.76 22.00
N THR A 187 3.06 4.66 21.26
CA THR A 187 4.39 5.07 21.68
C THR A 187 5.14 5.74 20.55
N ILE A 188 6.12 6.56 20.89
CA ILE A 188 7.02 7.19 19.91
C ILE A 188 8.37 6.52 20.02
N THR A 189 8.95 6.19 18.89
CA THR A 189 10.29 5.60 18.82
C THR A 189 11.08 6.21 17.66
N THR A 190 12.35 5.88 17.57
CA THR A 190 13.21 6.31 16.46
C THR A 190 13.62 5.10 15.64
N HIS A 191 13.20 5.07 14.39
CA HIS A 191 13.65 4.10 13.40
C HIS A 191 14.96 4.57 12.77
N LYS A 192 15.90 3.64 12.48
CA LYS A 192 17.23 3.99 11.95
C LYS A 192 17.17 4.80 10.63
N THR A 193 16.23 4.49 9.76
CA THR A 193 16.08 5.15 8.45
C THR A 193 15.04 6.27 8.47
N LEU A 194 13.90 6.05 9.15
CA LEU A 194 12.75 6.98 9.11
C LEU A 194 12.81 8.07 10.18
N GLY A 195 13.77 8.00 11.11
CA GLY A 195 13.80 8.92 12.23
C GLY A 195 12.66 8.67 13.23
N ARG A 196 12.08 9.75 13.78
CA ARG A 196 11.04 9.68 14.81
C ARG A 196 9.70 9.26 14.19
N ILE A 197 9.16 8.14 14.68
CA ILE A 197 7.87 7.58 14.24
C ILE A 197 6.98 7.26 15.45
N LYS A 198 5.67 7.11 15.18
CA LYS A 198 4.66 6.77 16.18
C LYS A 198 3.98 5.46 15.82
#